data_1f515d6005ecd5095acfa7e6c87a322e
#
_entry.id   1f515d6005ecd5095acfa7e6c87a322e
#
_cell.length_a   1.000
_cell.length_b   1.000
_cell.length_c   1.000
_cell.angle_alpha   90.00
_cell.angle_beta   90.00
_cell.angle_gamma   90.00
#
_symmetry.space_group_name_H-M   'P 1'
#
loop_
_entity.id
_entity.type
_entity.pdbx_description
1 polymer ?
#
loop_
_entity_poly.entity_id
_entity_poly.type
_entity_poly.pdbx_seq_one_letter_code
_entity_poly.pdbx_strand_id
1 'polypeptide(L)'
;MEYIVEKIGMSRTISTPSIPVTLLKLVQTKVCEVENGKALVAYVKGKANNKCIAGQQKKYNLSAEYNRFANLEVANTQAGDIDLNPLKEASILKVSFNSKGRGYSGVMKRHGFAGGPASHGSRFHRRHGSIGNREWPGRVQPGMKMAGHYGNVKVTVKNEIVSFDEENGVLVIKGAVPGYNGAMGKIRIAK
;
A
#
# COMPACT_ATOMS: atom_id res chain seq x y z
N MET A 1 1.59 2.45 -16.25
CA MET A 1 0.15 2.30 -16.06
C MET A 1 -0.12 1.88 -14.64
N GLU A 2 -1.17 2.43 -14.03
CA GLU A 2 -1.51 2.23 -12.62
C GLU A 2 -2.94 1.73 -12.46
N TYR A 3 -3.18 0.85 -11.49
CA TYR A 3 -4.49 0.31 -11.15
C TYR A 3 -4.71 0.34 -9.63
N ILE A 4 -5.97 0.41 -9.20
CA ILE A 4 -6.34 0.35 -7.78
C ILE A 4 -6.73 -1.08 -7.45
N VAL A 5 -6.16 -1.59 -6.35
CA VAL A 5 -6.39 -2.96 -5.90
C VAL A 5 -6.67 -3.01 -4.40
N GLU A 6 -7.40 -4.03 -3.99
CA GLU A 6 -7.66 -4.38 -2.61
C GLU A 6 -6.96 -5.69 -2.27
N LYS A 7 -6.28 -5.77 -1.14
CA LYS A 7 -5.64 -6.98 -0.66
C LYS A 7 -6.67 -7.92 -0.03
N ILE A 8 -6.92 -9.07 -0.65
CA ILE A 8 -7.80 -10.11 -0.09
C ILE A 8 -7.07 -10.83 1.05
N GLY A 9 -5.89 -11.37 0.76
CA GLY A 9 -5.14 -12.20 1.72
C GLY A 9 -3.89 -12.80 1.11
N MET A 10 -3.34 -13.78 1.80
CA MET A 10 -2.21 -14.58 1.33
C MET A 10 -2.57 -16.06 1.29
N SER A 11 -2.00 -16.76 0.32
CA SER A 11 -2.15 -18.19 0.11
C SER A 11 -0.83 -18.80 -0.39
N ARG A 12 -0.88 -20.04 -0.84
CA ARG A 12 0.23 -20.74 -1.50
C ARG A 12 -0.28 -21.39 -2.78
N THR A 13 0.59 -21.53 -3.77
CA THR A 13 0.28 -22.34 -4.96
C THR A 13 0.28 -23.83 -4.61
N ILE A 14 -0.57 -24.60 -5.31
CA ILE A 14 -0.63 -26.07 -5.21
C ILE A 14 0.38 -26.73 -6.16
N SER A 15 1.43 -26.04 -6.54
CA SER A 15 2.50 -26.51 -7.41
C SER A 15 3.71 -27.01 -6.62
N THR A 16 4.56 -27.80 -7.26
CA THR A 16 5.85 -28.23 -6.73
C THR A 16 6.97 -27.51 -7.49
N PRO A 17 7.75 -26.61 -6.85
CA PRO A 17 7.67 -26.19 -5.45
C PRO A 17 6.50 -25.23 -5.16
N SER A 18 5.93 -25.30 -3.94
CA SER A 18 4.87 -24.41 -3.49
C SER A 18 5.41 -23.00 -3.23
N ILE A 19 4.81 -22.00 -3.85
CA ILE A 19 5.23 -20.60 -3.78
C ILE A 19 4.23 -19.81 -2.93
N PRO A 20 4.68 -18.97 -1.98
CA PRO A 20 3.78 -18.07 -1.25
C PRO A 20 3.25 -16.98 -2.19
N VAL A 21 1.95 -16.74 -2.16
CA VAL A 21 1.29 -15.74 -3.02
C VAL A 21 0.39 -14.82 -2.22
N THR A 22 0.20 -13.61 -2.73
CA THR A 22 -0.79 -12.65 -2.25
C THR A 22 -1.89 -12.48 -3.30
N LEU A 23 -3.13 -12.50 -2.85
CA LEU A 23 -4.31 -12.30 -3.69
C LEU A 23 -4.73 -10.83 -3.60
N LEU A 24 -4.79 -10.17 -4.76
CA LEU A 24 -5.24 -8.79 -4.91
C LEU A 24 -6.49 -8.78 -5.79
N LYS A 25 -7.53 -8.07 -5.36
CA LYS A 25 -8.74 -7.84 -6.15
C LYS A 25 -8.63 -6.48 -6.83
N LEU A 26 -8.86 -6.42 -8.13
CA LEU A 26 -9.03 -5.17 -8.84
C LEU A 26 -10.32 -4.49 -8.35
N VAL A 27 -10.21 -3.22 -8.01
CA VAL A 27 -11.36 -2.42 -7.62
C VAL A 27 -12.04 -1.90 -8.87
N GLN A 28 -13.37 -1.93 -8.89
CA GLN A 28 -14.14 -1.33 -9.99
C GLN A 28 -13.77 0.15 -10.10
N THR A 29 -13.29 0.53 -11.26
CA THR A 29 -12.80 1.87 -11.55
C THR A 29 -13.36 2.35 -12.88
N LYS A 30 -13.78 3.64 -12.94
CA LYS A 30 -14.17 4.32 -14.17
C LYS A 30 -13.27 5.52 -14.42
N VAL A 31 -12.81 5.65 -15.64
CA VAL A 31 -12.05 6.82 -16.12
C VAL A 31 -13.04 7.94 -16.41
N CYS A 32 -12.92 9.05 -15.70
CA CYS A 32 -13.80 10.22 -15.84
C CYS A 32 -13.26 11.22 -16.87
N GLU A 33 -11.96 11.51 -16.80
CA GLU A 33 -11.31 12.54 -17.62
C GLU A 33 -9.83 12.16 -17.80
N VAL A 34 -9.29 12.42 -18.97
CA VAL A 34 -7.87 12.13 -19.28
C VAL A 34 -7.20 13.41 -19.72
N GLU A 35 -6.16 13.83 -18.97
CA GLU A 35 -5.35 14.99 -19.28
C GLU A 35 -3.87 14.64 -19.20
N ASN A 36 -3.09 14.95 -20.23
CA ASN A 36 -1.63 14.82 -20.24
C ASN A 36 -1.11 13.43 -19.78
N GLY A 37 -1.78 12.34 -20.19
CA GLY A 37 -1.39 10.97 -19.82
C GLY A 37 -1.71 10.57 -18.38
N LYS A 38 -2.42 11.43 -17.64
CA LYS A 38 -3.01 11.12 -16.35
C LYS A 38 -4.52 11.15 -16.47
N ALA A 39 -5.18 10.20 -15.85
CA ALA A 39 -6.63 10.14 -15.82
C ALA A 39 -7.16 10.37 -14.41
N LEU A 40 -8.21 11.15 -14.31
CA LEU A 40 -9.04 11.18 -13.12
C LEU A 40 -9.93 9.95 -13.14
N VAL A 41 -9.77 9.08 -12.15
CA VAL A 41 -10.47 7.81 -12.06
C VAL A 41 -11.35 7.79 -10.82
N ALA A 42 -12.61 7.41 -10.99
CA ALA A 42 -13.55 7.16 -9.91
C ALA A 42 -13.51 5.68 -9.51
N TYR A 43 -13.55 5.38 -8.20
CA TYR A 43 -13.54 4.02 -7.69
C TYR A 43 -14.42 3.85 -6.44
N VAL A 44 -14.76 2.60 -6.14
CA VAL A 44 -15.62 2.24 -5.02
C VAL A 44 -14.80 1.98 -3.76
N LYS A 45 -15.14 2.65 -2.64
CA LYS A 45 -14.55 2.37 -1.31
C LYS A 45 -15.55 2.62 -0.19
N GLY A 46 -16.11 1.53 0.34
CA GLY A 46 -17.10 1.62 1.42
C GLY A 46 -18.38 2.35 0.98
N LYS A 47 -19.15 2.85 1.95
CA LYS A 47 -20.47 3.48 1.70
C LYS A 47 -20.50 5.00 1.96
N ALA A 48 -19.38 5.60 2.36
CA ALA A 48 -19.36 7.02 2.72
C ALA A 48 -19.49 7.91 1.47
N ASN A 49 -20.50 8.76 1.46
CA ASN A 49 -20.71 9.77 0.43
C ASN A 49 -20.93 11.15 1.11
N ASN A 50 -20.44 12.21 0.49
CA ASN A 50 -20.62 13.58 0.96
C ASN A 50 -21.04 14.50 -0.19
N LYS A 51 -21.44 15.75 0.12
CA LYS A 51 -21.91 16.71 -0.88
C LYS A 51 -20.90 16.98 -2.01
N CYS A 52 -19.58 16.99 -1.69
CA CYS A 52 -18.54 17.19 -2.70
C CYS A 52 -18.46 16.00 -3.66
N ILE A 53 -18.51 14.78 -3.15
CA ILE A 53 -18.53 13.56 -3.95
C ILE A 53 -19.79 13.52 -4.83
N ALA A 54 -20.96 13.82 -4.25
CA ALA A 54 -22.23 13.88 -5.00
C ALA A 54 -22.18 14.90 -6.16
N GLY A 55 -21.51 16.04 -5.96
CA GLY A 55 -21.28 17.03 -7.02
C GLY A 55 -20.42 16.48 -8.16
N GLN A 56 -19.35 15.75 -7.84
CA GLN A 56 -18.49 15.11 -8.84
C GLN A 56 -19.19 13.95 -9.55
N GLN A 57 -19.97 13.13 -8.83
CA GLN A 57 -20.80 12.08 -9.43
C GLN A 57 -21.77 12.65 -10.48
N LYS A 58 -22.40 13.79 -10.18
CA LYS A 58 -23.27 14.49 -11.14
C LYS A 58 -22.50 15.01 -12.35
N LYS A 59 -21.31 15.60 -12.13
CA LYS A 59 -20.46 16.14 -13.21
C LYS A 59 -20.10 15.07 -14.24
N TYR A 60 -19.79 13.85 -13.78
CA TYR A 60 -19.32 12.77 -14.63
C TYR A 60 -20.36 11.67 -14.90
N ASN A 61 -21.63 11.89 -14.56
CA ASN A 61 -22.74 10.94 -14.73
C ASN A 61 -22.43 9.54 -14.15
N LEU A 62 -21.87 9.52 -12.93
CA LEU A 62 -21.49 8.28 -12.26
C LEU A 62 -22.61 7.79 -11.33
N SER A 63 -22.67 6.47 -11.11
CA SER A 63 -23.55 5.89 -10.09
C SER A 63 -23.07 6.28 -8.66
N ALA A 64 -23.99 6.23 -7.69
CA ALA A 64 -23.73 6.60 -6.31
C ALA A 64 -22.65 5.72 -5.61
N GLU A 65 -22.30 4.60 -6.21
CA GLU A 65 -21.27 3.67 -5.69
C GLU A 65 -19.85 4.22 -5.78
N TYR A 66 -19.55 5.01 -6.83
CA TYR A 66 -18.24 5.61 -7.05
C TYR A 66 -18.03 6.80 -6.12
N ASN A 67 -17.43 6.55 -4.97
CA ASN A 67 -17.33 7.52 -3.88
C ASN A 67 -15.91 8.00 -3.58
N ARG A 68 -14.94 7.65 -4.41
CA ARG A 68 -13.56 8.12 -4.32
C ARG A 68 -13.00 8.41 -5.70
N PHE A 69 -12.12 9.42 -5.74
CA PHE A 69 -11.45 9.86 -6.96
C PHE A 69 -9.93 9.85 -6.73
N ALA A 70 -9.18 9.48 -7.76
CA ALA A 70 -7.73 9.51 -7.75
C ALA A 70 -7.17 9.76 -9.15
N ASN A 71 -6.01 10.39 -9.22
CA ASN A 71 -5.27 10.52 -10.46
C ASN A 71 -4.38 9.29 -10.65
N LEU A 72 -4.50 8.65 -11.81
CA LEU A 72 -3.74 7.47 -12.20
C LEU A 72 -3.11 7.68 -13.58
N GLU A 73 -1.97 7.01 -13.82
CA GLU A 73 -1.39 6.86 -15.16
C GLU A 73 -2.04 5.65 -15.83
N VAL A 74 -2.95 5.88 -16.78
CA VAL A 74 -3.70 4.82 -17.49
C VAL A 74 -3.30 4.73 -18.96
N ALA A 75 -3.69 3.64 -19.63
CA ALA A 75 -3.54 3.48 -21.07
C ALA A 75 -4.67 4.17 -21.85
N ASN A 76 -5.81 4.37 -21.21
CA ASN A 76 -6.98 4.93 -21.83
C ASN A 76 -6.74 6.34 -22.37
N THR A 77 -7.24 6.59 -23.57
CA THR A 77 -7.28 7.93 -24.19
C THR A 77 -8.63 8.62 -24.01
N GLN A 78 -9.68 7.87 -23.69
CA GLN A 78 -11.04 8.35 -23.50
C GLN A 78 -11.63 7.93 -22.15
N ALA A 79 -12.69 8.61 -21.73
CA ALA A 79 -13.48 8.24 -20.55
C ALA A 79 -14.21 6.91 -20.77
N GLY A 80 -14.36 6.10 -19.72
CA GLY A 80 -15.00 4.79 -19.78
C GLY A 80 -14.43 3.80 -18.79
N ASP A 81 -14.52 2.52 -19.07
CA ASP A 81 -13.93 1.47 -18.25
C ASP A 81 -12.41 1.42 -18.45
N ILE A 82 -11.69 1.03 -17.39
CA ILE A 82 -10.22 0.97 -17.44
C ILE A 82 -9.75 -0.20 -18.32
N ASP A 83 -8.75 0.04 -19.16
CA ASP A 83 -8.15 -0.98 -20.00
C ASP A 83 -7.24 -1.91 -19.18
N LEU A 84 -7.51 -3.22 -19.21
CA LEU A 84 -6.78 -4.26 -18.51
C LEU A 84 -5.75 -5.00 -19.37
N ASN A 85 -5.72 -4.76 -20.70
CA ASN A 85 -4.81 -5.45 -21.61
C ASN A 85 -3.35 -5.31 -21.19
N PRO A 86 -2.85 -4.12 -20.81
CA PRO A 86 -1.46 -3.98 -20.37
C PRO A 86 -1.13 -4.78 -19.11
N LEU A 87 -2.13 -5.08 -18.27
CA LEU A 87 -1.91 -5.89 -17.06
C LEU A 87 -1.76 -7.38 -17.38
N LYS A 88 -2.42 -7.87 -18.43
CA LYS A 88 -2.30 -9.26 -18.91
C LYS A 88 -0.90 -9.59 -19.43
N GLU A 89 -0.29 -8.62 -20.11
CA GLU A 89 1.05 -8.76 -20.70
C GLU A 89 2.18 -8.55 -19.69
N ALA A 90 1.87 -7.97 -18.55
CA ALA A 90 2.87 -7.62 -17.54
C ALA A 90 3.37 -8.86 -16.79
N SER A 91 4.69 -8.95 -16.61
CA SER A 91 5.33 -10.00 -15.79
C SER A 91 5.67 -9.53 -14.39
N ILE A 92 5.99 -8.24 -14.22
CA ILE A 92 6.45 -7.65 -12.95
C ILE A 92 5.63 -6.40 -12.63
N LEU A 93 5.23 -6.30 -11.36
CA LEU A 93 4.50 -5.16 -10.83
C LEU A 93 5.25 -4.48 -9.69
N LYS A 94 5.14 -3.16 -9.63
CA LYS A 94 5.43 -2.37 -8.42
C LYS A 94 4.12 -2.20 -7.64
N VAL A 95 4.07 -2.79 -6.48
CA VAL A 95 2.89 -2.85 -5.62
C VAL A 95 3.09 -1.92 -4.43
N SER A 96 2.25 -0.90 -4.30
CA SER A 96 2.36 0.15 -3.28
C SER A 96 1.17 0.10 -2.33
N PHE A 97 1.43 -0.17 -1.05
CA PHE A 97 0.43 -0.18 0.02
C PHE A 97 0.94 0.54 1.25
N ASN A 98 0.04 0.96 2.11
CA ASN A 98 0.41 1.40 3.45
C ASN A 98 0.64 0.18 4.35
N SER A 99 1.77 0.15 5.04
CA SER A 99 2.08 -0.88 6.02
C SER A 99 1.13 -0.82 7.22
N LYS A 100 0.99 -1.94 7.95
CA LYS A 100 0.20 -1.95 9.19
C LYS A 100 0.76 -0.95 10.20
N GLY A 101 -0.08 -0.07 10.73
CA GLY A 101 0.27 0.81 11.84
C GLY A 101 0.49 0.01 13.12
N ARG A 102 1.52 0.38 13.90
CA ARG A 102 1.85 -0.25 15.19
C ARG A 102 1.79 0.74 16.36
N GLY A 103 1.22 1.92 16.12
CA GLY A 103 1.11 2.99 17.08
C GLY A 103 2.47 3.53 17.52
N TYR A 104 2.52 4.12 18.72
CA TYR A 104 3.76 4.56 19.34
C TYR A 104 4.55 3.34 19.81
N SER A 105 5.75 3.16 19.30
CA SER A 105 6.59 1.99 19.54
C SER A 105 7.93 2.40 20.15
N GLY A 106 8.37 1.62 21.15
CA GLY A 106 9.70 1.79 21.75
C GLY A 106 10.82 1.41 20.79
N VAL A 107 12.04 1.81 21.14
CA VAL A 107 13.23 1.65 20.30
C VAL A 107 13.57 0.20 19.96
N MET A 108 13.25 -0.75 20.83
CA MET A 108 13.47 -2.16 20.56
C MET A 108 12.60 -2.66 19.41
N LYS A 109 11.29 -2.36 19.44
CA LYS A 109 10.34 -2.77 18.39
C LYS A 109 10.55 -1.98 17.10
N ARG A 110 10.85 -0.68 17.22
CA ARG A 110 10.96 0.22 16.06
C ARG A 110 12.30 0.09 15.34
N HIS A 111 13.40 -0.11 16.07
CA HIS A 111 14.77 -0.06 15.54
C HIS A 111 15.61 -1.30 15.83
N GLY A 112 15.07 -2.28 16.57
CA GLY A 112 15.80 -3.51 16.87
C GLY A 112 16.90 -3.36 17.94
N PHE A 113 16.77 -2.41 18.86
CA PHE A 113 17.75 -2.24 19.94
C PHE A 113 17.74 -3.45 20.89
N ALA A 114 18.92 -3.87 21.37
CA ALA A 114 19.08 -5.02 22.24
C ALA A 114 18.47 -4.82 23.64
N GLY A 115 18.56 -3.61 24.18
CA GLY A 115 18.21 -3.36 25.59
C GLY A 115 19.27 -3.82 26.57
N GLY A 116 18.89 -3.96 27.83
CA GLY A 116 19.75 -4.44 28.91
C GLY A 116 19.22 -5.69 29.61
N PRO A 117 19.94 -6.24 30.58
CA PRO A 117 19.50 -7.39 31.36
C PRO A 117 18.15 -7.19 32.02
N ALA A 118 17.36 -8.24 32.12
CA ALA A 118 16.05 -8.21 32.80
C ALA A 118 16.16 -8.44 34.32
N SER A 119 17.30 -9.00 34.79
CA SER A 119 17.59 -9.36 36.18
C SER A 119 18.95 -8.85 36.62
N HIS A 120 19.53 -9.39 37.68
CA HIS A 120 20.83 -9.01 38.27
C HIS A 120 20.90 -7.51 38.67
N GLY A 121 19.79 -6.93 39.16
CA GLY A 121 19.74 -5.55 39.64
C GLY A 121 19.79 -4.49 38.54
N SER A 122 19.74 -4.90 37.28
CA SER A 122 19.71 -3.96 36.16
C SER A 122 18.43 -3.12 36.17
N ARG A 123 18.56 -1.79 36.02
CA ARG A 123 17.44 -0.86 35.82
C ARG A 123 17.34 -0.37 34.37
N PHE A 124 18.15 -0.93 33.47
CA PHE A 124 18.19 -0.51 32.07
C PHE A 124 17.01 -1.06 31.27
N HIS A 125 16.78 -2.36 31.35
CA HIS A 125 15.69 -3.09 30.68
C HIS A 125 15.52 -2.72 29.20
N ARG A 126 14.44 -2.01 28.86
CA ARG A 126 14.04 -1.70 27.47
C ARG A 126 14.31 -0.24 27.09
N ARG A 127 15.26 0.42 27.74
CA ARG A 127 15.62 1.82 27.44
C ARG A 127 16.50 1.91 26.17
N HIS A 128 16.59 3.09 25.61
CA HIS A 128 17.33 3.36 24.37
C HIS A 128 18.84 3.55 24.59
N GLY A 129 19.29 3.81 25.83
CA GLY A 129 20.69 4.06 26.13
C GLY A 129 21.09 5.54 25.92
N SER A 130 22.34 5.76 25.59
CA SER A 130 22.84 7.11 25.32
C SER A 130 22.23 7.70 24.07
N ILE A 131 21.90 8.98 24.11
CA ILE A 131 21.34 9.76 22.98
C ILE A 131 22.31 10.81 22.46
N GLY A 132 23.50 10.90 23.00
CA GLY A 132 24.53 11.83 22.55
C GLY A 132 25.60 12.06 23.60
N ASN A 133 26.52 12.97 23.31
CA ASN A 133 27.56 13.42 24.19
C ASN A 133 26.99 14.44 25.20
N ARG A 134 27.80 14.86 26.17
CA ARG A 134 27.40 15.77 27.23
C ARG A 134 27.35 17.23 26.74
N GLU A 135 28.47 17.88 26.73
CA GLU A 135 28.60 19.34 26.55
C GLU A 135 28.66 19.75 25.08
N TRP A 136 29.40 19.01 24.30
CA TRP A 136 29.46 19.16 22.85
C TRP A 136 28.82 17.99 22.14
N PRO A 137 27.87 18.17 21.20
CA PRO A 137 27.33 19.42 20.63
C PRO A 137 26.17 20.06 21.43
N GLY A 138 25.89 19.66 22.68
CA GLY A 138 24.83 20.22 23.54
C GLY A 138 23.40 19.94 23.07
N ARG A 139 23.24 19.10 22.04
CA ARG A 139 21.95 18.71 21.45
C ARG A 139 21.99 17.25 20.98
N VAL A 140 20.82 16.66 20.83
CA VAL A 140 20.68 15.37 20.14
C VAL A 140 20.81 15.59 18.64
N GLN A 141 21.67 14.79 18.00
CA GLN A 141 21.89 14.91 16.54
C GLN A 141 20.65 14.51 15.75
N PRO A 142 20.35 15.19 14.61
CA PRO A 142 19.30 14.78 13.70
C PRO A 142 19.47 13.33 13.24
N GLY A 143 18.35 12.60 13.10
CA GLY A 143 18.37 11.19 12.68
C GLY A 143 18.62 10.19 13.80
N MET A 144 18.81 10.60 15.07
CA MET A 144 18.93 9.70 16.20
C MET A 144 17.72 8.78 16.32
N LYS A 145 17.96 7.47 16.42
CA LYS A 145 16.93 6.45 16.51
C LYS A 145 16.25 6.50 17.88
N MET A 146 15.01 6.96 17.93
CA MET A 146 14.19 7.10 19.13
C MET A 146 12.84 6.41 19.00
N ALA A 147 12.14 6.26 20.10
CA ALA A 147 10.74 5.83 20.14
C ALA A 147 9.86 6.80 19.33
N GLY A 148 8.76 6.32 18.80
CA GLY A 148 7.82 7.12 18.02
C GLY A 148 6.83 6.25 17.25
N HIS A 149 5.97 6.88 16.45
CA HIS A 149 5.03 6.16 15.59
C HIS A 149 5.75 5.24 14.62
N TYR A 150 5.24 4.01 14.48
CA TYR A 150 5.80 2.98 13.62
C TYR A 150 4.73 2.36 12.73
N GLY A 151 5.10 2.12 11.46
CA GLY A 151 4.15 1.64 10.45
C GLY A 151 3.25 2.76 9.90
N ASN A 152 2.17 2.37 9.20
CA ASN A 152 1.27 3.24 8.44
C ASN A 152 2.01 4.17 7.45
N VAL A 153 3.09 3.65 6.88
CA VAL A 153 3.89 4.33 5.84
C VAL A 153 3.70 3.62 4.51
N LYS A 154 3.75 4.37 3.42
CA LYS A 154 3.69 3.82 2.07
C LYS A 154 4.95 2.99 1.79
N VAL A 155 4.76 1.73 1.45
CA VAL A 155 5.84 0.80 1.07
C VAL A 155 5.54 0.28 -0.32
N THR A 156 6.54 0.29 -1.19
CA THR A 156 6.46 -0.23 -2.55
C THR A 156 7.37 -1.46 -2.67
N VAL A 157 6.81 -2.54 -3.19
CA VAL A 157 7.50 -3.81 -3.40
C VAL A 157 7.40 -4.18 -4.88
N LYS A 158 8.44 -4.79 -5.43
CA LYS A 158 8.39 -5.41 -6.77
C LYS A 158 8.01 -6.88 -6.61
N ASN A 159 6.98 -7.31 -7.30
CA ASN A 159 6.48 -8.68 -7.27
C ASN A 159 6.23 -9.20 -8.69
N GLU A 160 6.48 -10.48 -8.90
CA GLU A 160 6.13 -11.20 -10.13
C GLU A 160 4.65 -11.57 -10.13
N ILE A 161 4.01 -11.52 -11.29
CA ILE A 161 2.65 -12.02 -11.49
C ILE A 161 2.73 -13.54 -11.65
N VAL A 162 1.91 -14.27 -10.91
CA VAL A 162 1.75 -15.72 -11.04
C VAL A 162 0.60 -16.04 -11.97
N SER A 163 -0.55 -15.39 -11.76
CA SER A 163 -1.73 -15.54 -12.62
C SER A 163 -2.65 -14.33 -12.46
N PHE A 164 -3.47 -14.09 -13.47
CA PHE A 164 -4.50 -13.08 -13.48
C PHE A 164 -5.83 -13.69 -13.94
N ASP A 165 -6.83 -13.66 -13.10
CA ASP A 165 -8.20 -14.06 -13.39
C ASP A 165 -9.01 -12.80 -13.71
N GLU A 166 -9.38 -12.64 -14.97
CA GLU A 166 -10.09 -11.47 -15.47
C GLU A 166 -11.57 -11.47 -15.06
N GLU A 167 -12.23 -12.65 -15.05
CA GLU A 167 -13.65 -12.78 -14.74
C GLU A 167 -13.94 -12.32 -13.31
N ASN A 168 -13.10 -12.73 -12.36
CA ASN A 168 -13.24 -12.35 -10.95
C ASN A 168 -12.44 -11.09 -10.58
N GLY A 169 -11.61 -10.57 -11.49
CA GLY A 169 -10.70 -9.45 -11.26
C GLY A 169 -9.66 -9.75 -10.18
N VAL A 170 -9.18 -11.00 -10.08
CA VAL A 170 -8.24 -11.43 -9.04
C VAL A 170 -6.84 -11.59 -9.64
N LEU A 171 -5.91 -10.84 -9.10
CA LEU A 171 -4.49 -10.88 -9.45
C LEU A 171 -3.73 -11.63 -8.36
N VAL A 172 -3.02 -12.67 -8.77
CA VAL A 172 -2.17 -13.51 -7.90
C VAL A 172 -0.72 -13.11 -8.12
N ILE A 173 -0.08 -12.60 -7.08
CA ILE A 173 1.32 -12.16 -7.14
C ILE A 173 2.19 -12.96 -6.18
N LYS A 174 3.43 -13.20 -6.58
CA LYS A 174 4.43 -13.93 -5.80
C LYS A 174 4.91 -13.11 -4.61
N GLY A 175 4.89 -13.71 -3.42
CA GLY A 175 5.42 -13.13 -2.20
C GLY A 175 4.44 -12.27 -1.41
N ALA A 176 4.96 -11.54 -0.43
CA ALA A 176 4.19 -10.76 0.52
C ALA A 176 3.99 -9.31 0.08
N VAL A 177 2.81 -8.77 0.36
CA VAL A 177 2.46 -7.35 0.16
C VAL A 177 2.17 -6.70 1.52
N PRO A 178 2.67 -5.48 1.77
CA PRO A 178 2.36 -4.73 2.99
C PRO A 178 0.86 -4.49 3.18
N GLY A 179 0.47 -4.12 4.38
CA GLY A 179 -0.91 -3.78 4.71
C GLY A 179 -1.70 -4.95 5.31
N TYR A 180 -2.90 -4.64 5.78
CA TYR A 180 -3.87 -5.59 6.31
C TYR A 180 -4.77 -6.13 5.18
N ASN A 181 -5.51 -7.21 5.43
CA ASN A 181 -6.51 -7.72 4.50
C ASN A 181 -7.67 -6.71 4.43
N GLY A 182 -8.12 -6.38 3.21
CA GLY A 182 -9.03 -5.25 2.95
C GLY A 182 -8.32 -3.90 2.77
N ALA A 183 -6.99 -3.84 2.84
CA ALA A 183 -6.25 -2.62 2.53
C ALA A 183 -6.29 -2.33 1.03
N MET A 184 -6.49 -1.07 0.69
CA MET A 184 -6.40 -0.59 -0.69
C MET A 184 -4.99 -0.10 -1.00
N GLY A 185 -4.55 -0.37 -2.21
CA GLY A 185 -3.25 0.06 -2.72
C GLY A 185 -3.29 0.35 -4.20
N LYS A 186 -2.14 0.73 -4.73
CA LYS A 186 -1.92 0.94 -6.16
C LYS A 186 -0.91 -0.08 -6.68
N ILE A 187 -1.16 -0.61 -7.84
CA ILE A 187 -0.17 -1.38 -8.61
C ILE A 187 0.23 -0.57 -9.84
N ARG A 188 1.49 -0.69 -10.21
CA ARG A 188 2.07 -0.09 -11.39
C ARG A 188 2.87 -1.15 -12.14
N ILE A 189 2.67 -1.24 -13.45
CA ILE A 189 3.46 -2.10 -14.31
C ILE A 189 4.92 -1.62 -14.25
N ALA A 190 5.84 -2.53 -13.91
CA ALA A 190 7.27 -2.25 -13.97
C ALA A 190 7.73 -2.41 -15.43
N LYS A 191 8.45 -1.43 -15.91
CA LYS A 191 9.23 -1.57 -17.14
C LYS A 191 10.47 -2.37 -16.85
#